data_b3f1c42bacbab9a9dc6519c5f9d44987
#
_entry.id   b3f1c42bacbab9a9dc6519c5f9d44987
#
_cell.length_a   1.000
_cell.length_b   1.000
_cell.length_c   1.000
_cell.angle_alpha   90.00
_cell.angle_beta   90.00
_cell.angle_gamma   90.00
#
_symmetry.space_group_name_H-M   'P 1'
#
loop_
_entity.id
_entity.type
_entity.pdbx_description
1 polymer ?
#
loop_
_entity_poly.entity_id
_entity_poly.type
_entity_poly.pdbx_seq_one_letter_code
_entity_poly.pdbx_strand_id
1 'polypeptide(L)'
;MKKLFSLLLALGLCLGLTACGSGGENDDPNDVVGGDWRVTGIVRDSGSIARDGEETDVLVCVNRDSADFYYDSEEQTLYGCAAYPAPLQSDPWEAFQSIDFADRNGDGNGDVAMLFQLDGQQVLLVWFWDADADAYTFQPEESSDLPE
;
A
#
# COMPACT_ATOMS: atom_id res chain seq x y z
N MET A 1 15.08 -33.08 54.36
CA MET A 1 14.72 -31.69 54.12
C MET A 1 15.17 -31.14 52.76
N LYS A 2 15.20 -31.98 51.71
CA LYS A 2 15.63 -31.57 50.36
C LYS A 2 14.55 -31.72 49.28
N LYS A 3 13.30 -32.01 49.65
CA LYS A 3 12.22 -32.24 48.68
C LYS A 3 11.11 -31.20 48.72
N LEU A 4 11.20 -30.20 49.60
CA LEU A 4 10.20 -29.13 49.75
C LEU A 4 10.57 -27.85 48.96
N PHE A 5 11.82 -27.69 48.54
CA PHE A 5 12.26 -26.53 47.78
C PHE A 5 11.98 -26.63 46.28
N SER A 6 11.73 -27.85 45.79
CA SER A 6 11.50 -28.06 44.35
C SER A 6 10.04 -27.80 43.92
N LEU A 7 9.13 -27.76 44.88
CA LEU A 7 7.68 -27.55 44.60
C LEU A 7 7.27 -26.08 44.56
N LEU A 8 8.07 -25.20 45.17
CA LEU A 8 7.80 -23.75 45.20
C LEU A 8 8.33 -23.02 43.96
N LEU A 9 9.27 -23.62 43.22
CA LEU A 9 9.79 -23.02 42.00
C LEU A 9 8.92 -23.29 40.78
N ALA A 10 8.06 -24.29 40.81
CA ALA A 10 7.15 -24.63 39.71
C ALA A 10 5.84 -23.82 39.70
N LEU A 11 5.50 -23.15 40.81
CA LEU A 11 4.28 -22.36 40.91
C LEU A 11 4.47 -20.88 40.51
N GLY A 12 5.74 -20.45 40.36
CA GLY A 12 6.05 -19.06 40.03
C GLY A 12 6.13 -18.75 38.53
N LEU A 13 6.06 -19.76 37.64
CA LEU A 13 6.23 -19.54 36.19
C LEU A 13 4.91 -19.49 35.39
N CYS A 14 3.76 -19.62 36.02
CA CYS A 14 2.47 -19.62 35.31
C CYS A 14 1.68 -18.30 35.37
N LEU A 15 2.26 -17.22 35.91
CA LEU A 15 1.56 -15.92 36.05
C LEU A 15 2.11 -14.81 35.16
N GLY A 16 2.91 -15.16 34.12
CA GLY A 16 3.59 -14.18 33.28
C GLY A 16 3.12 -14.11 31.81
N LEU A 17 2.01 -14.72 31.40
CA LEU A 17 1.57 -14.75 30.00
C LEU A 17 0.14 -14.25 29.78
N THR A 18 -0.27 -13.21 30.50
CA THR A 18 -1.50 -12.49 30.17
C THR A 18 -1.22 -10.99 30.01
N ALA A 19 -0.38 -10.65 29.04
CA ALA A 19 -0.21 -9.27 28.60
C ALA A 19 0.07 -9.27 27.08
N CYS A 20 -0.87 -9.76 26.30
CA CYS A 20 -0.99 -9.43 24.90
C CYS A 20 -2.49 -9.34 24.60
N GLY A 21 -3.02 -8.16 24.66
CA GLY A 21 -4.44 -7.93 24.39
C GLY A 21 -4.93 -6.58 24.86
N SER A 22 -4.15 -5.53 24.76
CA SER A 22 -4.75 -4.22 24.62
C SER A 22 -4.78 -3.93 23.12
N GLY A 23 -5.88 -4.30 22.50
CA GLY A 23 -6.30 -3.73 21.24
C GLY A 23 -6.38 -2.22 21.43
N GLY A 24 -5.40 -1.49 20.95
CA GLY A 24 -5.61 -0.12 20.57
C GLY A 24 -6.56 -0.18 19.41
N GLU A 25 -7.77 0.31 19.59
CA GLU A 25 -8.63 0.72 18.51
C GLU A 25 -7.87 1.87 17.83
N ASN A 26 -7.03 1.54 16.86
CA ASN A 26 -6.61 2.48 15.86
C ASN A 26 -7.80 2.55 14.91
N ASP A 27 -8.58 3.61 15.01
CA ASP A 27 -9.54 4.02 13.99
C ASP A 27 -8.78 4.48 12.73
N ASP A 28 -7.88 3.63 12.21
CA ASP A 28 -7.33 3.79 10.88
C ASP A 28 -8.38 3.24 9.92
N PRO A 29 -9.00 4.08 9.07
CA PRO A 29 -9.98 3.62 8.08
C PRO A 29 -9.39 2.58 7.11
N ASN A 30 -8.05 2.40 7.11
CA ASN A 30 -7.36 1.37 6.34
C ASN A 30 -7.15 0.06 7.11
N ASP A 31 -7.46 0.00 8.41
CA ASP A 31 -7.34 -1.22 9.20
C ASP A 31 -8.62 -2.06 9.10
N VAL A 32 -8.93 -2.53 7.89
CA VAL A 32 -10.03 -3.44 7.63
C VAL A 32 -9.58 -4.87 7.88
N VAL A 33 -9.49 -5.24 9.16
CA VAL A 33 -9.21 -6.61 9.56
C VAL A 33 -10.37 -7.51 9.11
N GLY A 34 -10.15 -8.23 8.00
CA GLY A 34 -11.02 -9.31 7.56
C GLY A 34 -12.22 -8.92 6.69
N GLY A 35 -12.22 -7.73 6.06
CA GLY A 35 -13.24 -7.32 5.07
C GLY A 35 -12.70 -7.32 3.63
N ASP A 36 -13.60 -7.49 2.67
CA ASP A 36 -13.28 -7.23 1.26
C ASP A 36 -13.20 -5.71 1.04
N TRP A 37 -12.03 -5.21 0.72
CA TRP A 37 -11.76 -3.78 0.51
C TRP A 37 -12.62 -3.16 -0.59
N ARG A 38 -13.04 -3.96 -1.59
CA ARG A 38 -13.95 -3.51 -2.65
C ARG A 38 -15.31 -3.04 -2.13
N VAL A 39 -15.77 -3.63 -1.02
CA VAL A 39 -17.06 -3.23 -0.40
C VAL A 39 -16.90 -2.17 0.69
N THR A 40 -15.68 -1.94 1.20
CA THR A 40 -15.40 -0.92 2.22
C THR A 40 -15.13 0.46 1.64
N GLY A 41 -14.93 0.57 0.31
CA GLY A 41 -14.68 1.82 -0.38
C GLY A 41 -13.23 2.32 -0.27
N ILE A 42 -12.29 1.52 0.24
CA ILE A 42 -10.87 1.85 0.29
C ILE A 42 -10.22 1.76 -1.10
N VAL A 43 -10.69 0.81 -1.93
CA VAL A 43 -10.22 0.67 -3.32
C VAL A 43 -10.75 1.83 -4.14
N ARG A 44 -9.85 2.58 -4.77
CA ARG A 44 -10.18 3.74 -5.60
C ARG A 44 -10.32 3.39 -7.07
N ASP A 45 -9.52 2.42 -7.53
CA ASP A 45 -9.51 1.94 -8.91
C ASP A 45 -8.98 0.51 -8.96
N SER A 46 -8.95 -0.09 -10.14
CA SER A 46 -8.37 -1.39 -10.41
C SER A 46 -7.76 -1.42 -11.81
N GLY A 47 -6.86 -2.35 -12.06
CA GLY A 47 -6.25 -2.51 -13.36
C GLY A 47 -5.44 -3.79 -13.46
N SER A 48 -4.72 -3.95 -14.58
CA SER A 48 -3.81 -5.07 -14.80
C SER A 48 -2.41 -4.54 -15.06
N ILE A 49 -1.41 -5.09 -14.39
CA ILE A 49 0.01 -4.70 -14.49
C ILE A 49 0.76 -5.85 -15.15
N ALA A 50 1.43 -5.56 -16.27
CA ALA A 50 2.34 -6.50 -16.91
C ALA A 50 3.72 -6.45 -16.22
N ARG A 51 4.30 -7.60 -15.89
CA ARG A 51 5.69 -7.78 -15.45
C ARG A 51 6.25 -9.08 -16.00
N ASP A 52 7.43 -9.01 -16.62
CA ASP A 52 8.11 -10.18 -17.18
C ASP A 52 7.23 -11.03 -18.13
N GLY A 53 6.28 -10.37 -18.80
CA GLY A 53 5.34 -11.01 -19.73
C GLY A 53 4.13 -11.67 -19.08
N GLU A 54 3.95 -11.51 -17.78
CA GLU A 54 2.74 -11.93 -17.04
C GLU A 54 1.89 -10.71 -16.68
N GLU A 55 0.57 -10.83 -16.79
CA GLU A 55 -0.37 -9.80 -16.34
C GLU A 55 -0.96 -10.17 -14.99
N THR A 56 -1.01 -9.20 -14.09
CA THR A 56 -1.56 -9.36 -12.74
C THR A 56 -2.64 -8.32 -12.50
N ASP A 57 -3.83 -8.76 -12.15
CA ASP A 57 -4.93 -7.88 -11.75
C ASP A 57 -4.68 -7.33 -10.35
N VAL A 58 -4.82 -6.01 -10.21
CA VAL A 58 -4.55 -5.30 -8.97
C VAL A 58 -5.70 -4.36 -8.58
N LEU A 59 -5.85 -4.19 -7.27
CA LEU A 59 -6.67 -3.16 -6.65
C LEU A 59 -5.78 -1.97 -6.29
N VAL A 60 -6.25 -0.77 -6.54
CA VAL A 60 -5.53 0.48 -6.30
C VAL A 60 -6.09 1.20 -5.07
N CYS A 61 -5.25 1.37 -4.06
CA CYS A 61 -5.54 2.18 -2.89
C CYS A 61 -4.69 3.45 -2.92
N VAL A 62 -5.36 4.60 -2.86
CA VAL A 62 -4.70 5.91 -2.91
C VAL A 62 -4.57 6.44 -1.49
N ASN A 63 -3.34 6.54 -1.01
CA ASN A 63 -2.98 7.03 0.32
C ASN A 63 -2.41 8.45 0.25
N ARG A 64 -2.02 9.01 1.40
CA ARG A 64 -1.48 10.38 1.49
C ARG A 64 -0.09 10.51 0.86
N ASP A 65 0.73 9.46 0.99
CA ASP A 65 2.16 9.49 0.63
C ASP A 65 2.47 8.54 -0.52
N SER A 66 1.51 7.70 -0.93
CA SER A 66 1.69 6.66 -1.95
C SER A 66 0.37 6.21 -2.57
N ALA A 67 0.47 5.53 -3.70
CA ALA A 67 -0.54 4.61 -4.18
C ALA A 67 -0.04 3.19 -3.99
N ASP A 68 -0.83 2.36 -3.35
CA ASP A 68 -0.52 0.97 -3.07
C ASP A 68 -1.37 0.06 -3.96
N PHE A 69 -0.72 -0.95 -4.53
CA PHE A 69 -1.34 -1.94 -5.40
C PHE A 69 -1.40 -3.27 -4.67
N TYR A 70 -2.56 -3.87 -4.62
CA TYR A 70 -2.80 -5.15 -3.97
C TYR A 70 -3.29 -6.16 -4.99
N TYR A 71 -2.90 -7.43 -4.85
CA TYR A 71 -3.47 -8.47 -5.70
C TYR A 71 -5.00 -8.47 -5.62
N ASP A 72 -5.68 -8.52 -6.76
CA ASP A 72 -7.13 -8.74 -6.80
C ASP A 72 -7.46 -10.21 -6.54
N SER A 73 -7.23 -10.64 -5.30
CA SER A 73 -7.43 -11.99 -4.80
C SER A 73 -8.07 -11.96 -3.42
N GLU A 74 -8.45 -13.12 -2.89
CA GLU A 74 -9.01 -13.21 -1.53
C GLU A 74 -8.02 -12.76 -0.43
N GLU A 75 -6.73 -12.96 -0.66
CA GLU A 75 -5.68 -12.61 0.31
C GLU A 75 -5.31 -11.12 0.28
N GLN A 76 -5.54 -10.43 -0.83
CA GLN A 76 -5.28 -9.00 -1.03
C GLN A 76 -3.91 -8.55 -0.51
N THR A 77 -2.87 -9.33 -0.79
CA THR A 77 -1.51 -8.99 -0.38
C THR A 77 -0.94 -7.87 -1.25
N LEU A 78 0.01 -7.09 -0.70
CA LEU A 78 0.64 -5.99 -1.40
C LEU A 78 1.42 -6.51 -2.62
N TYR A 79 1.13 -5.94 -3.79
CA TYR A 79 1.82 -6.22 -5.05
C TYR A 79 2.93 -5.22 -5.33
N GLY A 80 2.70 -3.94 -5.02
CA GLY A 80 3.65 -2.87 -5.24
C GLY A 80 3.16 -1.54 -4.68
N CYS A 81 4.05 -0.54 -4.73
CA CYS A 81 3.77 0.79 -4.19
C CYS A 81 4.44 1.86 -5.06
N ALA A 82 3.71 2.93 -5.38
CA ALA A 82 4.22 4.13 -6.03
C ALA A 82 4.23 5.29 -5.02
N ALA A 83 5.38 5.52 -4.37
CA ALA A 83 5.54 6.61 -3.41
C ALA A 83 5.53 7.97 -4.13
N TYR A 84 4.77 8.94 -3.63
CA TYR A 84 4.74 10.29 -4.20
C TYR A 84 6.07 11.02 -3.92
N PRO A 85 6.50 11.93 -4.82
CA PRO A 85 7.75 12.69 -4.63
C PRO A 85 7.69 13.64 -3.42
N ALA A 86 6.48 14.03 -3.01
CA ALA A 86 6.18 14.74 -1.77
C ALA A 86 4.74 14.41 -1.36
N PRO A 87 4.37 14.53 -0.06
CA PRO A 87 3.00 14.37 0.40
C PRO A 87 2.07 15.35 -0.34
N LEU A 88 0.95 14.86 -0.86
CA LEU A 88 -0.02 15.70 -1.53
C LEU A 88 -0.70 16.63 -0.51
N GLN A 89 -0.84 17.91 -0.86
CA GLN A 89 -1.43 18.93 0.02
C GLN A 89 -2.94 18.75 0.17
N SER A 90 -3.60 18.27 -0.89
CA SER A 90 -5.02 17.95 -0.90
C SER A 90 -5.26 16.51 -0.45
N ASP A 91 -6.51 16.17 -0.13
CA ASP A 91 -6.90 14.78 0.10
C ASP A 91 -6.69 13.97 -1.19
N PRO A 92 -5.76 13.00 -1.21
CA PRO A 92 -5.43 12.27 -2.42
C PRO A 92 -6.60 11.47 -2.96
N TRP A 93 -7.47 10.98 -2.07
CA TRP A 93 -8.66 10.24 -2.42
C TRP A 93 -9.65 11.06 -3.25
N GLU A 94 -9.88 12.33 -2.86
CA GLU A 94 -10.76 13.22 -3.60
C GLU A 94 -10.08 13.80 -4.85
N ALA A 95 -8.76 14.01 -4.78
CA ALA A 95 -7.98 14.56 -5.88
C ALA A 95 -7.74 13.57 -7.02
N PHE A 96 -7.76 12.27 -6.74
CA PHE A 96 -7.51 11.21 -7.71
C PHE A 96 -8.53 11.20 -8.84
N GLN A 97 -8.05 11.14 -10.09
CA GLN A 97 -8.89 11.11 -11.29
C GLN A 97 -8.80 9.78 -12.04
N SER A 98 -7.59 9.29 -12.28
CA SER A 98 -7.37 8.03 -13.00
C SER A 98 -5.96 7.49 -12.81
N ILE A 99 -5.78 6.22 -13.13
CA ILE A 99 -4.50 5.53 -13.19
C ILE A 99 -4.40 4.74 -14.49
N ASP A 100 -3.17 4.57 -14.98
CA ASP A 100 -2.83 3.80 -16.15
C ASP A 100 -1.55 3.00 -15.89
N PHE A 101 -1.47 1.77 -16.43
CA PHE A 101 -0.37 0.82 -16.23
C PHE A 101 0.35 0.43 -17.52
N ALA A 102 0.30 1.27 -18.55
CA ALA A 102 0.97 1.00 -19.82
C ALA A 102 2.50 0.99 -19.67
N ASP A 103 3.16 0.13 -20.45
CA ASP A 103 4.62 0.19 -20.65
C ASP A 103 4.97 1.49 -21.41
N ARG A 104 5.54 2.47 -20.70
CA ARG A 104 5.85 3.80 -21.23
C ARG A 104 7.30 3.93 -21.69
N ASN A 105 8.19 3.16 -21.08
CA ASN A 105 9.61 3.20 -21.43
C ASN A 105 10.02 2.13 -22.46
N GLY A 106 9.13 1.17 -22.78
CA GLY A 106 9.34 0.13 -23.79
C GLY A 106 10.15 -1.05 -23.27
N ASP A 107 10.20 -1.29 -21.97
CA ASP A 107 10.95 -2.40 -21.36
C ASP A 107 10.14 -3.69 -21.20
N GLY A 108 8.84 -3.65 -21.49
CA GLY A 108 7.92 -4.78 -21.40
C GLY A 108 7.22 -4.89 -20.03
N ASN A 109 7.47 -3.97 -19.10
CA ASN A 109 6.83 -3.92 -17.81
C ASN A 109 5.81 -2.77 -17.74
N GLY A 110 4.79 -2.94 -16.92
CA GLY A 110 3.78 -1.91 -16.70
C GLY A 110 4.32 -0.81 -15.79
N ASP A 111 4.32 0.42 -16.32
CA ASP A 111 4.64 1.64 -15.60
C ASP A 111 3.37 2.22 -14.99
N VAL A 112 3.51 3.08 -14.00
CA VAL A 112 2.37 3.74 -13.34
C VAL A 112 2.29 5.20 -13.80
N ALA A 113 1.11 5.63 -14.25
CA ALA A 113 0.80 7.03 -14.45
C ALA A 113 -0.51 7.37 -13.76
N MET A 114 -0.47 8.33 -12.84
CA MET A 114 -1.64 8.77 -12.07
C MET A 114 -1.96 10.22 -12.36
N LEU A 115 -3.24 10.49 -12.60
CA LEU A 115 -3.76 11.84 -12.80
C LEU A 115 -4.50 12.29 -11.55
N PHE A 116 -4.16 13.48 -11.07
CA PHE A 116 -4.80 14.16 -9.94
C PHE A 116 -5.35 15.52 -10.33
N GLN A 117 -6.36 15.98 -9.63
CA GLN A 117 -6.84 17.36 -9.67
C GLN A 117 -6.42 18.05 -8.37
N LEU A 118 -5.30 18.79 -8.39
CA LEU A 118 -4.73 19.49 -7.23
C LEU A 118 -4.86 20.99 -7.43
N ASP A 119 -5.46 21.70 -6.50
CA ASP A 119 -5.63 23.16 -6.51
C ASP A 119 -6.16 23.74 -7.86
N GLY A 120 -7.08 23.00 -8.49
CA GLY A 120 -7.67 23.39 -9.77
C GLY A 120 -6.81 23.07 -10.99
N GLN A 121 -5.66 22.41 -10.82
CA GLN A 121 -4.75 21.98 -11.88
C GLN A 121 -4.74 20.47 -12.04
N GLN A 122 -4.63 19.99 -13.27
CA GLN A 122 -4.36 18.58 -13.54
C GLN A 122 -2.87 18.32 -13.36
N VAL A 123 -2.53 17.35 -12.53
CA VAL A 123 -1.17 16.93 -12.22
C VAL A 123 -1.01 15.47 -12.60
N LEU A 124 -0.11 15.19 -13.52
CA LEU A 124 0.28 13.83 -13.90
C LEU A 124 1.54 13.44 -13.16
N LEU A 125 1.52 12.32 -12.46
CA LEU A 125 2.70 11.72 -11.82
C LEU A 125 2.99 10.36 -12.47
N VAL A 126 4.27 10.12 -12.80
CA VAL A 126 4.71 8.92 -13.53
C VAL A 126 5.81 8.20 -12.78
N TRP A 127 5.74 6.87 -12.74
CA TRP A 127 6.78 5.99 -12.20
C TRP A 127 7.06 4.88 -13.20
N PHE A 128 8.33 4.58 -13.40
CA PHE A 128 8.75 3.41 -14.16
C PHE A 128 9.07 2.25 -13.22
N TRP A 129 8.76 1.04 -13.68
CA TRP A 129 9.19 -0.15 -12.98
C TRP A 129 10.70 -0.34 -13.13
N ASP A 130 11.40 -0.48 -12.02
CA ASP A 130 12.81 -0.82 -11.96
C ASP A 130 12.98 -2.27 -11.51
N ALA A 131 13.27 -3.17 -12.46
CA ALA A 131 13.40 -4.61 -12.19
C ALA A 131 14.60 -4.94 -11.31
N ASP A 132 15.66 -4.13 -11.33
CA ASP A 132 16.84 -4.33 -10.49
C ASP A 132 16.57 -3.94 -9.04
N ALA A 133 15.74 -2.92 -8.82
CA ALA A 133 15.33 -2.46 -7.50
C ALA A 133 14.09 -3.17 -6.96
N ASP A 134 13.35 -3.92 -7.81
CA ASP A 134 12.03 -4.49 -7.52
C ASP A 134 11.06 -3.44 -6.97
N ALA A 135 11.02 -2.27 -7.63
CA ALA A 135 10.26 -1.10 -7.16
C ALA A 135 9.89 -0.14 -8.27
N TYR A 136 8.87 0.68 -8.03
CA TYR A 136 8.53 1.81 -8.89
C TYR A 136 9.43 3.02 -8.58
N THR A 137 10.05 3.60 -9.60
CA THR A 137 10.91 4.77 -9.51
C THR A 137 10.25 5.98 -10.16
N PHE A 138 10.05 7.05 -9.38
CA PHE A 138 9.42 8.29 -9.84
C PHE A 138 10.22 8.94 -10.98
N GLN A 139 9.49 9.41 -12.00
CA GLN A 139 10.04 10.03 -13.23
C GLN A 139 9.68 11.52 -13.29
N PRO A 140 10.51 12.42 -12.76
CA PRO A 140 10.20 13.85 -12.73
C PRO A 140 10.09 14.48 -14.12
N GLU A 141 10.85 13.99 -15.11
CA GLU A 141 10.82 14.52 -16.47
C GLU A 141 9.54 14.14 -17.24
N GLU A 142 8.88 13.06 -16.83
CA GLU A 142 7.61 12.58 -17.40
C GLU A 142 6.40 13.07 -16.61
N SER A 143 6.63 13.70 -15.47
CA SER A 143 5.61 14.14 -14.51
C SER A 143 5.39 15.63 -14.57
N SER A 144 4.22 16.08 -14.14
CA SER A 144 3.95 17.49 -13.85
C SER A 144 4.63 17.91 -12.53
N ASP A 145 4.92 19.20 -12.39
CA ASP A 145 5.29 19.77 -11.09
C ASP A 145 4.10 19.72 -10.14
N LEU A 146 4.36 19.42 -8.88
CA LEU A 146 3.35 19.54 -7.81
C LEU A 146 3.10 21.02 -7.52
N PRO A 147 1.85 21.46 -7.29
CA PRO A 147 1.56 22.81 -6.84
C PRO A 147 2.22 23.10 -5.47
N GLU A 148 2.70 24.33 -5.27
CA GLU A 148 3.34 24.78 -4.02
C GLU A 148 2.34 24.98 -2.87
#